data_cb1025a8d61a029abdcbeeb986b9b636
#
_entry.id   cb1025a8d61a029abdcbeeb986b9b636
#
_cell.length_a   1.000
_cell.length_b   1.000
_cell.length_c   1.000
_cell.angle_alpha   90.00
_cell.angle_beta   90.00
_cell.angle_gamma   90.00
#
_symmetry.space_group_name_H-M   'P 1'
#
loop_
_entity.id
_entity.type
_entity.pdbx_description
1 polymer ?
#
loop_
_entity_poly.entity_id
_entity_poly.type
_entity_poly.pdbx_seq_one_letter_code
_entity_poly.pdbx_strand_id
1 'polypeptide(L)'
;MINYDLNKIKAIIFDIDGVLSCSTINLSEAGLPLRTVNIKDGYAIQLAMKLGLRIAILSGAKVESVRVRYEGLGVEDIYLGCAVKISTYDEFLAIYGYTDEEIMYMGDDIPDMEIMRRVGCPVCPKDACAEVKAISIYVSDIEGGRGCGRDVIEQVLRAQGKWVMNEKAFGW
;
A
#
# COMPACT_ATOMS: atom_id res chain seq x y z
N MET A 1 -0.85 -6.84 15.98
CA MET A 1 -1.19 -7.80 14.88
C MET A 1 -2.54 -7.45 14.31
N ILE A 2 -2.70 -7.59 13.00
CA ILE A 2 -3.94 -7.32 12.26
C ILE A 2 -5.01 -8.35 12.67
N ASN A 3 -6.16 -7.88 13.13
CA ASN A 3 -7.30 -8.73 13.50
C ASN A 3 -8.21 -9.00 12.30
N TYR A 4 -7.72 -9.77 11.34
CA TYR A 4 -8.40 -10.19 10.12
C TYR A 4 -7.86 -11.54 9.65
N ASP A 5 -8.64 -12.31 8.92
CA ASP A 5 -8.15 -13.54 8.26
C ASP A 5 -7.27 -13.19 7.05
N LEU A 6 -5.99 -12.99 7.30
CA LEU A 6 -5.01 -12.57 6.29
C LEU A 6 -4.77 -13.62 5.19
N ASN A 7 -5.25 -14.86 5.36
CA ASN A 7 -5.21 -15.87 4.28
C ASN A 7 -6.16 -15.51 3.13
N LYS A 8 -7.19 -14.71 3.38
CA LYS A 8 -8.12 -14.24 2.34
C LYS A 8 -7.51 -13.15 1.45
N ILE A 9 -6.49 -12.43 1.93
CA ILE A 9 -5.94 -11.29 1.21
C ILE A 9 -5.23 -11.75 -0.06
N LYS A 10 -5.72 -11.27 -1.19
CA LYS A 10 -5.16 -11.49 -2.53
C LYS A 10 -4.41 -10.29 -3.06
N ALA A 11 -4.79 -9.08 -2.63
CA ALA A 11 -4.09 -7.85 -2.99
C ALA A 11 -3.99 -6.87 -1.84
N ILE A 12 -2.90 -6.10 -1.83
CA ILE A 12 -2.72 -4.94 -0.96
C ILE A 12 -2.60 -3.71 -1.84
N ILE A 13 -3.43 -2.71 -1.59
CA ILE A 13 -3.42 -1.43 -2.26
C ILE A 13 -2.85 -0.37 -1.32
N PHE A 14 -1.89 0.39 -1.79
CA PHE A 14 -1.24 1.47 -1.03
C PHE A 14 -1.51 2.84 -1.65
N ASP A 15 -1.79 3.84 -0.82
CA ASP A 15 -1.51 5.23 -1.18
C ASP A 15 0.01 5.50 -1.11
N ILE A 16 0.43 6.66 -1.61
CA ILE A 16 1.82 7.08 -1.61
C ILE A 16 2.11 8.10 -0.51
N ASP A 17 1.49 9.28 -0.60
CA ASP A 17 1.79 10.40 0.30
C ASP A 17 1.20 10.12 1.69
N GLY A 18 2.03 10.09 2.72
CA GLY A 18 1.63 9.69 4.06
C GLY A 18 1.63 8.18 4.33
N VAL A 19 1.85 7.33 3.31
CA VAL A 19 1.90 5.86 3.44
C VAL A 19 3.26 5.31 3.01
N LEU A 20 3.56 5.23 1.72
CA LEU A 20 4.85 4.74 1.20
C LEU A 20 5.90 5.85 1.08
N SER A 21 5.49 7.11 1.16
CA SER A 21 6.31 8.31 1.36
C SER A 21 5.87 9.02 2.64
N CYS A 22 6.76 9.81 3.23
CA CYS A 22 6.40 10.60 4.42
C CYS A 22 5.30 11.62 4.10
N SER A 23 4.47 11.95 5.09
CA SER A 23 3.44 12.99 5.00
C SER A 23 4.03 14.41 4.88
N THR A 24 5.27 14.60 5.32
CA THR A 24 6.04 15.84 5.15
C THR A 24 7.09 15.63 4.08
N ILE A 25 7.01 16.39 2.98
CA ILE A 25 7.91 16.28 1.83
C ILE A 25 8.56 17.60 1.50
N ASN A 26 9.81 17.54 1.04
CA ASN A 26 10.53 18.72 0.54
C ASN A 26 10.02 19.10 -0.86
N LEU A 27 10.13 20.37 -1.21
CA LEU A 27 9.94 20.84 -2.57
C LEU A 27 11.28 21.05 -3.25
N SER A 28 11.36 20.73 -4.53
CA SER A 28 12.47 21.15 -5.39
C SER A 28 12.42 22.66 -5.62
N GLU A 29 13.49 23.24 -6.18
CA GLU A 29 13.50 24.65 -6.60
C GLU A 29 12.40 25.00 -7.61
N ALA A 30 11.94 24.03 -8.40
CA ALA A 30 10.82 24.16 -9.32
C ALA A 30 9.44 23.96 -8.66
N GLY A 31 9.37 23.83 -7.31
CA GLY A 31 8.13 23.61 -6.57
C GLY A 31 7.55 22.20 -6.67
N LEU A 32 8.32 21.22 -7.19
CA LEU A 32 7.85 19.85 -7.30
C LEU A 32 8.09 19.08 -5.99
N PRO A 33 7.13 18.27 -5.53
CA PRO A 33 7.28 17.46 -4.32
C PRO A 33 8.33 16.35 -4.52
N LEU A 34 9.30 16.29 -3.61
CA LEU A 34 10.38 15.30 -3.59
C LEU A 34 10.00 14.20 -2.59
N ARG A 35 9.38 13.13 -3.08
CA ARG A 35 8.93 12.01 -2.26
C ARG A 35 10.09 11.16 -1.79
N THR A 36 9.98 10.70 -0.55
CA THR A 36 10.90 9.71 0.02
C THR A 36 10.47 8.30 -0.36
N VAL A 37 11.42 7.37 -0.33
CA VAL A 37 11.15 5.93 -0.45
C VAL A 37 11.82 5.17 0.69
N ASN A 38 11.16 4.18 1.23
CA ASN A 38 11.73 3.29 2.22
C ASN A 38 12.25 2.01 1.54
N ILE A 39 13.53 1.68 1.76
CA ILE A 39 14.16 0.52 1.13
C ILE A 39 13.55 -0.79 1.65
N LYS A 40 13.14 -0.83 2.92
CA LYS A 40 12.54 -2.04 3.52
C LYS A 40 11.13 -2.28 2.99
N ASP A 41 10.35 -1.22 2.73
CA ASP A 41 9.06 -1.32 2.03
C ASP A 41 9.29 -1.85 0.60
N GLY A 42 10.30 -1.31 -0.10
CA GLY A 42 10.65 -1.78 -1.44
C GLY A 42 10.98 -3.27 -1.49
N TYR A 43 11.78 -3.77 -0.54
CA TYR A 43 12.05 -5.20 -0.44
C TYR A 43 10.78 -6.02 -0.23
N ALA A 44 9.92 -5.60 0.71
CA ALA A 44 8.68 -6.33 1.00
C ALA A 44 7.71 -6.35 -0.18
N ILE A 45 7.57 -5.21 -0.90
CA ILE A 45 6.76 -5.11 -2.12
C ILE A 45 7.27 -6.07 -3.19
N GLN A 46 8.58 -6.05 -3.48
CA GLN A 46 9.17 -6.94 -4.48
C GLN A 46 8.98 -8.42 -4.10
N LEU A 47 9.20 -8.77 -2.84
CA LEU A 47 9.01 -10.14 -2.37
C LEU A 47 7.53 -10.57 -2.48
N ALA A 48 6.59 -9.70 -2.11
CA ALA A 48 5.16 -9.95 -2.25
C ALA A 48 4.78 -10.30 -3.70
N MET A 49 5.23 -9.47 -4.65
CA MET A 49 5.01 -9.70 -6.09
C MET A 49 5.61 -11.04 -6.55
N LYS A 50 6.84 -11.36 -6.16
CA LYS A 50 7.50 -12.64 -6.49
C LYS A 50 6.76 -13.86 -5.93
N LEU A 51 6.03 -13.69 -4.82
CA LEU A 51 5.29 -14.75 -4.14
C LEU A 51 3.80 -14.81 -4.53
N GLY A 52 3.37 -13.97 -5.48
CA GLY A 52 2.02 -13.96 -6.03
C GLY A 52 0.99 -13.22 -5.17
N LEU A 53 1.43 -12.41 -4.21
CA LEU A 53 0.56 -11.44 -3.54
C LEU A 53 0.59 -10.14 -4.35
N ARG A 54 -0.56 -9.76 -4.90
CA ARG A 54 -0.64 -8.57 -5.75
C ARG A 54 -0.49 -7.29 -4.93
N ILE A 55 0.34 -6.38 -5.43
CA ILE A 55 0.48 -5.03 -4.87
C ILE A 55 -0.01 -4.04 -5.91
N ALA A 56 -0.81 -3.07 -5.49
CA ALA A 56 -1.23 -1.96 -6.32
C ALA A 56 -0.94 -0.61 -5.63
N ILE A 57 -0.69 0.40 -6.44
CA ILE A 57 -0.51 1.79 -6.01
C ILE A 57 -1.67 2.62 -6.53
N LEU A 58 -2.32 3.37 -5.64
CA LEU A 58 -3.46 4.20 -5.99
C LEU A 58 -3.30 5.57 -5.33
N SER A 59 -2.87 6.57 -6.10
CA SER A 59 -2.48 7.87 -5.57
C SER A 59 -3.01 9.05 -6.38
N GLY A 60 -3.32 10.15 -5.70
CA GLY A 60 -3.59 11.44 -6.34
C GLY A 60 -2.36 12.10 -6.97
N ALA A 61 -1.16 11.64 -6.63
CA ALA A 61 0.09 12.15 -7.20
C ALA A 61 0.17 11.91 -8.72
N LYS A 62 0.75 12.89 -9.44
CA LYS A 62 0.93 12.82 -10.91
C LYS A 62 2.39 12.75 -11.34
N VAL A 63 3.27 12.25 -10.48
CA VAL A 63 4.72 12.32 -10.68
C VAL A 63 5.25 10.99 -11.19
N GLU A 64 5.88 11.03 -12.37
CA GLU A 64 6.43 9.86 -13.07
C GLU A 64 7.48 9.09 -12.28
N SER A 65 8.24 9.74 -11.40
CA SER A 65 9.22 9.07 -10.53
C SER A 65 8.60 8.02 -9.61
N VAL A 66 7.32 8.18 -9.25
CA VAL A 66 6.57 7.17 -8.50
C VAL A 66 6.38 5.92 -9.36
N ARG A 67 5.92 6.08 -10.60
CA ARG A 67 5.75 4.96 -11.54
C ARG A 67 7.05 4.21 -11.74
N VAL A 68 8.12 4.91 -12.13
CA VAL A 68 9.46 4.32 -12.36
C VAL A 68 9.93 3.52 -11.15
N ARG A 69 9.72 4.06 -9.94
CA ARG A 69 10.13 3.38 -8.70
C ARG A 69 9.41 2.07 -8.50
N TYR A 70 8.09 2.03 -8.62
CA TYR A 70 7.29 0.85 -8.27
C TYR A 70 7.24 -0.19 -9.40
N GLU A 71 7.30 0.22 -10.67
CA GLU A 71 7.56 -0.68 -11.80
C GLU A 71 8.89 -1.43 -11.63
N GLY A 72 9.94 -0.72 -11.17
CA GLY A 72 11.24 -1.34 -10.85
C GLY A 72 11.18 -2.37 -9.71
N LEU A 73 10.11 -2.39 -8.92
CA LEU A 73 9.86 -3.41 -7.89
C LEU A 73 8.91 -4.53 -8.37
N GLY A 74 8.49 -4.49 -9.64
CA GLY A 74 7.59 -5.46 -10.24
C GLY A 74 6.10 -5.18 -10.03
N VAL A 75 5.73 -3.98 -9.55
CA VAL A 75 4.32 -3.58 -9.44
C VAL A 75 3.79 -3.21 -10.83
N GLU A 76 2.71 -3.87 -11.23
CA GLU A 76 2.06 -3.66 -12.54
C GLU A 76 0.89 -2.66 -12.42
N ASP A 77 0.23 -2.63 -11.28
CA ASP A 77 -0.98 -1.85 -11.03
C ASP A 77 -0.62 -0.52 -10.37
N ILE A 78 -0.33 0.50 -11.18
CA ILE A 78 0.08 1.83 -10.72
C ILE A 78 -0.85 2.89 -11.29
N TYR A 79 -1.76 3.36 -10.47
CA TYR A 79 -2.77 4.35 -10.79
C TYR A 79 -2.39 5.70 -10.17
N LEU A 80 -1.97 6.65 -11.01
CA LEU A 80 -1.55 7.99 -10.60
C LEU A 80 -2.56 9.05 -11.06
N GLY A 81 -2.65 10.15 -10.33
CA GLY A 81 -3.56 11.24 -10.66
C GLY A 81 -5.03 10.90 -10.39
N CYS A 82 -5.30 9.93 -9.49
CA CYS A 82 -6.64 9.52 -9.12
C CYS A 82 -7.32 10.60 -8.27
N ALA A 83 -8.07 11.51 -8.90
CA ALA A 83 -8.83 12.53 -8.18
C ALA A 83 -10.00 11.94 -7.39
N VAL A 84 -10.58 10.83 -7.90
CA VAL A 84 -11.65 10.06 -7.25
C VAL A 84 -11.16 8.62 -7.19
N LYS A 85 -10.68 8.21 -6.02
CA LYS A 85 -10.01 6.92 -5.84
C LYS A 85 -10.96 5.72 -5.99
N ILE A 86 -12.22 5.87 -5.60
CA ILE A 86 -13.19 4.76 -5.58
C ILE A 86 -13.47 4.18 -6.97
N SER A 87 -13.56 5.00 -8.01
CA SER A 87 -13.79 4.50 -9.38
C SER A 87 -12.64 3.65 -9.88
N THR A 88 -11.40 4.05 -9.60
CA THR A 88 -10.20 3.26 -9.93
C THR A 88 -10.16 1.94 -9.13
N TYR A 89 -10.61 1.96 -7.89
CA TYR A 89 -10.74 0.77 -7.07
C TYR A 89 -11.77 -0.21 -7.66
N ASP A 90 -12.94 0.28 -8.11
CA ASP A 90 -13.95 -0.55 -8.76
C ASP A 90 -13.43 -1.19 -10.06
N GLU A 91 -12.70 -0.43 -10.86
CA GLU A 91 -12.03 -0.95 -12.06
C GLU A 91 -11.00 -2.04 -11.70
N PHE A 92 -10.19 -1.84 -10.67
CA PHE A 92 -9.23 -2.83 -10.18
C PHE A 92 -9.93 -4.13 -9.77
N LEU A 93 -11.01 -4.06 -8.99
CA LEU A 93 -11.78 -5.24 -8.61
C LEU A 93 -12.34 -5.97 -9.84
N ALA A 94 -12.88 -5.23 -10.81
CA ALA A 94 -13.46 -5.82 -12.02
C ALA A 94 -12.40 -6.54 -12.89
N ILE A 95 -11.19 -5.99 -13.00
CA ILE A 95 -10.08 -6.58 -13.78
C ILE A 95 -9.69 -7.95 -13.20
N TYR A 96 -9.60 -8.08 -11.87
CA TYR A 96 -9.09 -9.30 -11.23
C TYR A 96 -10.19 -10.23 -10.70
N GLY A 97 -11.44 -9.80 -10.71
CA GLY A 97 -12.55 -10.55 -10.13
C GLY A 97 -12.42 -10.71 -8.61
N TYR A 98 -11.80 -9.74 -7.94
CA TYR A 98 -11.68 -9.74 -6.49
C TYR A 98 -12.93 -9.20 -5.80
N THR A 99 -13.14 -9.61 -4.55
CA THR A 99 -14.16 -9.05 -3.66
C THR A 99 -13.52 -8.10 -2.65
N ASP A 100 -14.32 -7.23 -2.03
CA ASP A 100 -13.85 -6.28 -1.02
C ASP A 100 -13.14 -6.99 0.15
N GLU A 101 -13.58 -8.21 0.54
CA GLU A 101 -12.99 -9.01 1.62
C GLU A 101 -11.59 -9.55 1.29
N GLU A 102 -11.21 -9.59 0.02
CA GLU A 102 -9.92 -10.09 -0.43
C GLU A 102 -8.86 -8.97 -0.53
N ILE A 103 -9.25 -7.73 -0.23
CA ILE A 103 -8.41 -6.55 -0.35
C ILE A 103 -8.02 -5.99 1.02
N MET A 104 -6.74 -5.73 1.16
CA MET A 104 -6.20 -4.82 2.18
C MET A 104 -5.93 -3.47 1.51
N TYR A 105 -6.36 -2.39 2.14
CA TYR A 105 -6.04 -1.02 1.70
C TYR A 105 -5.35 -0.26 2.82
N MET A 106 -4.21 0.37 2.50
CA MET A 106 -3.50 1.24 3.43
C MET A 106 -3.56 2.68 2.95
N GLY A 107 -4.26 3.51 3.71
CA GLY A 107 -4.41 4.95 3.49
C GLY A 107 -4.15 5.72 4.77
N ASP A 108 -3.99 7.04 4.69
CA ASP A 108 -3.65 7.89 5.83
C ASP A 108 -4.57 9.10 6.01
N ASP A 109 -5.31 9.53 4.98
CA ASP A 109 -6.08 10.76 5.03
C ASP A 109 -7.48 10.60 4.38
N ILE A 110 -8.28 11.64 4.48
CA ILE A 110 -9.70 11.69 4.06
C ILE A 110 -9.96 11.14 2.65
N PRO A 111 -9.13 11.38 1.62
CA PRO A 111 -9.35 10.83 0.28
C PRO A 111 -9.39 9.30 0.19
N ASP A 112 -8.85 8.59 1.20
CA ASP A 112 -8.80 7.13 1.26
C ASP A 112 -10.06 6.52 1.87
N MET A 113 -10.80 7.29 2.65
CA MET A 113 -11.86 6.77 3.52
C MET A 113 -12.96 6.02 2.78
N GLU A 114 -13.28 6.42 1.56
CA GLU A 114 -14.35 5.79 0.78
C GLU A 114 -14.00 4.33 0.44
N ILE A 115 -12.75 4.08 0.03
CA ILE A 115 -12.25 2.72 -0.20
C ILE A 115 -12.12 1.98 1.13
N MET A 116 -11.53 2.60 2.14
CA MET A 116 -11.27 1.98 3.44
C MET A 116 -12.55 1.51 4.16
N ARG A 117 -13.69 2.15 3.91
CA ARG A 117 -14.99 1.71 4.42
C ARG A 117 -15.56 0.47 3.71
N ARG A 118 -15.03 0.13 2.54
CA ARG A 118 -15.49 -0.99 1.73
C ARG A 118 -14.64 -2.23 1.89
N VAL A 119 -13.31 -2.06 1.88
CA VAL A 119 -12.39 -3.19 1.94
C VAL A 119 -12.54 -4.01 3.22
N GLY A 120 -12.29 -5.31 3.14
CA GLY A 120 -12.33 -6.19 4.30
C GLY A 120 -11.22 -5.89 5.30
N CYS A 121 -10.08 -5.37 4.85
CA CYS A 121 -8.93 -5.10 5.70
C CYS A 121 -8.39 -3.66 5.55
N PRO A 122 -9.11 -2.65 6.09
CA PRO A 122 -8.60 -1.28 6.13
C PRO A 122 -7.52 -1.12 7.20
N VAL A 123 -6.36 -0.61 6.81
CA VAL A 123 -5.20 -0.39 7.70
C VAL A 123 -4.62 1.00 7.47
N CYS A 124 -3.89 1.54 8.44
CA CYS A 124 -3.26 2.84 8.30
C CYS A 124 -1.93 2.95 9.05
N PRO A 125 -1.05 3.90 8.68
CA PRO A 125 0.16 4.20 9.43
C PRO A 125 -0.15 4.88 10.77
N LYS A 126 0.86 4.94 11.64
CA LYS A 126 0.77 5.52 12.98
C LYS A 126 0.31 6.98 12.99
N ASP A 127 0.74 7.75 12.01
CA ASP A 127 0.51 9.19 11.89
C ASP A 127 -0.67 9.56 10.97
N ALA A 128 -1.49 8.58 10.56
CA ALA A 128 -2.74 8.83 9.83
C ALA A 128 -3.68 9.78 10.60
N CYS A 129 -4.59 10.46 9.90
CA CYS A 129 -5.58 11.32 10.54
C CYS A 129 -6.54 10.52 11.44
N ALA A 130 -7.22 11.23 12.34
CA ALA A 130 -8.08 10.60 13.35
C ALA A 130 -9.25 9.83 12.73
N GLU A 131 -9.82 10.36 11.64
CA GLU A 131 -10.96 9.79 10.93
C GLU A 131 -10.58 8.45 10.27
N VAL A 132 -9.41 8.38 9.66
CA VAL A 132 -8.89 7.15 9.05
C VAL A 132 -8.57 6.11 10.11
N LYS A 133 -7.95 6.51 11.22
CA LYS A 133 -7.70 5.59 12.35
C LYS A 133 -8.99 5.00 12.91
N ALA A 134 -10.06 5.81 12.99
CA ALA A 134 -11.35 5.37 13.52
C ALA A 134 -12.03 4.26 12.71
N ILE A 135 -11.73 4.16 11.40
CA ILE A 135 -12.30 3.13 10.51
C ILE A 135 -11.32 2.00 10.20
N SER A 136 -10.07 2.12 10.64
CA SER A 136 -9.04 1.10 10.42
C SER A 136 -9.17 -0.04 11.44
N ILE A 137 -9.05 -1.28 10.97
CA ILE A 137 -8.99 -2.46 11.87
C ILE A 137 -7.58 -2.67 12.43
N TYR A 138 -6.60 -1.99 11.85
CA TYR A 138 -5.21 -2.00 12.32
C TYR A 138 -4.54 -0.67 12.05
N VAL A 139 -3.94 -0.11 13.08
CA VAL A 139 -3.04 1.05 13.00
C VAL A 139 -1.63 0.52 13.21
N SER A 140 -0.75 0.71 12.24
CA SER A 140 0.66 0.34 12.37
C SER A 140 1.33 1.17 13.46
N ASP A 141 2.30 0.58 14.17
CA ASP A 141 3.16 1.32 15.10
C ASP A 141 4.20 2.19 14.37
N ILE A 142 4.27 2.09 13.05
CA ILE A 142 5.24 2.73 12.17
C ILE A 142 4.56 3.86 11.39
N GLU A 143 5.20 5.02 11.35
CA GLU A 143 4.76 6.19 10.59
C GLU A 143 4.86 5.98 9.08
N GLY A 144 4.09 6.75 8.32
CA GLY A 144 4.14 6.78 6.87
C GLY A 144 5.56 7.07 6.34
N GLY A 145 5.96 6.36 5.27
CA GLY A 145 7.30 6.45 4.69
C GLY A 145 8.43 5.87 5.55
N ARG A 146 8.11 5.27 6.71
CA ARG A 146 9.12 4.73 7.65
C ARG A 146 9.16 3.21 7.70
N GLY A 147 8.37 2.52 6.89
CA GLY A 147 8.34 1.07 6.83
C GLY A 147 6.99 0.45 7.21
N CYS A 148 5.92 1.24 7.25
CA CYS A 148 4.57 0.75 7.54
C CYS A 148 4.04 -0.18 6.46
N GLY A 149 4.46 0.00 5.20
CA GLY A 149 4.14 -0.92 4.11
C GLY A 149 4.73 -2.31 4.35
N ARG A 150 6.00 -2.37 4.77
CA ARG A 150 6.62 -3.64 5.15
C ARG A 150 5.90 -4.31 6.30
N ASP A 151 5.50 -3.56 7.31
CA ASP A 151 4.79 -4.11 8.48
C ASP A 151 3.57 -4.94 8.04
N VAL A 152 2.69 -4.39 7.22
CA VAL A 152 1.47 -5.07 6.80
C VAL A 152 1.74 -6.21 5.80
N ILE A 153 2.65 -6.02 4.85
CA ILE A 153 3.04 -7.07 3.90
C ILE A 153 3.61 -8.28 4.64
N GLU A 154 4.51 -8.05 5.59
CA GLU A 154 5.11 -9.10 6.39
C GLU A 154 4.06 -9.90 7.17
N GLN A 155 3.07 -9.23 7.78
CA GLN A 155 1.99 -9.89 8.50
C GLN A 155 1.15 -10.79 7.56
N VAL A 156 0.79 -10.31 6.37
CA VAL A 156 0.06 -11.09 5.37
C VAL A 156 0.88 -12.30 4.91
N LEU A 157 2.13 -12.10 4.53
CA LEU A 157 2.98 -13.18 4.04
C LEU A 157 3.31 -14.21 5.14
N ARG A 158 3.44 -13.80 6.41
CA ARG A 158 3.59 -14.72 7.54
C ARG A 158 2.34 -15.57 7.76
N ALA A 159 1.16 -14.96 7.74
CA ALA A 159 -0.11 -15.69 7.87
C ALA A 159 -0.28 -16.72 6.75
N GLN A 160 0.12 -16.37 5.52
CA GLN A 160 0.09 -17.26 4.36
C GLN A 160 1.24 -18.27 4.30
N GLY A 161 2.13 -18.31 5.31
CA GLY A 161 3.28 -19.21 5.34
C GLY A 161 4.35 -18.95 4.26
N LYS A 162 4.43 -17.70 3.76
CA LYS A 162 5.30 -17.33 2.62
C LYS A 162 6.51 -16.47 3.02
N TRP A 163 6.49 -15.81 4.18
CA TRP A 163 7.55 -14.88 4.58
C TRP A 163 8.88 -15.60 4.83
N VAL A 164 9.92 -15.25 4.07
CA VAL A 164 11.31 -15.77 4.20
C VAL A 164 11.41 -17.32 4.15
N MET A 165 10.43 -17.99 3.54
CA MET A 165 10.34 -19.46 3.56
C MET A 165 11.04 -20.14 2.38
N ASN A 166 11.54 -19.38 1.40
CA ASN A 166 12.22 -19.93 0.23
C ASN A 166 13.34 -19.01 -0.29
N GLU A 167 14.09 -19.48 -1.29
CA GLU A 167 15.21 -18.78 -1.89
C GLU A 167 14.86 -17.42 -2.52
N LYS A 168 13.61 -17.21 -2.93
CA LYS A 168 13.15 -15.91 -3.49
C LYS A 168 13.30 -14.76 -2.49
N ALA A 169 13.37 -15.06 -1.18
CA ALA A 169 13.56 -14.06 -0.14
C ALA A 169 14.98 -13.47 -0.11
N PHE A 170 15.98 -14.13 -0.71
CA PHE A 170 17.39 -13.75 -0.55
C PHE A 170 17.99 -13.02 -1.76
N GLY A 171 17.15 -12.51 -2.67
CA GLY A 171 17.58 -11.75 -3.85
C GLY A 171 16.65 -10.57 -4.16
N TRP A 172 17.22 -9.56 -4.81
CA TRP A 172 16.47 -8.44 -5.40
C TRP A 172 15.85 -8.83 -6.73
#